data_b30e440d09c0ae7edc00962b43a61c2d
#
_entry.id   b30e440d09c0ae7edc00962b43a61c2d
#
_cell.length_a   1.000
_cell.length_b   1.000
_cell.length_c   1.000
_cell.angle_alpha   90.00
_cell.angle_beta   90.00
_cell.angle_gamma   90.00
#
_symmetry.space_group_name_H-M   'P 1'
#
loop_
_entity.id
_entity.type
_entity.pdbx_description
1 polymer ?
#
loop_
_entity_poly.entity_id
_entity_poly.type
_entity_poly.pdbx_seq_one_letter_code
_entity_poly.pdbx_strand_id
1 'polypeptide(L)'
;CDHFGSLGHNINGGFAEYVLVDKEKVFAIPDSMSFNEAAIIESVSCCIHAVDMIHPACGENILILGTGSNGIILAQLLKASGALSVTAMGSKDAKLKLLNEYGIDTIKMDRNDYSVHEAEIKKRFPHGLDAIVDTTASPELVSKCFKLLKKGGRMVHIPSAPVFHPVLSQASLFLLLQISEFLS
;
A
#
# COMPACT_ATOMS: atom_id res chain seq x y z
N CYS A 1 20.42 -4.60 3.25
CA CYS A 1 21.20 -5.80 3.61
C CYS A 1 22.09 -6.15 2.43
N ASP A 2 23.42 -6.18 2.65
CA ASP A 2 24.41 -6.45 1.59
C ASP A 2 24.34 -7.88 1.05
N HIS A 3 23.68 -8.78 1.80
CA HIS A 3 23.50 -10.18 1.47
C HIS A 3 22.02 -10.54 1.28
N PHE A 4 21.24 -9.65 0.68
CA PHE A 4 19.82 -9.90 0.44
C PHE A 4 19.64 -11.02 -0.59
N GLY A 5 18.90 -12.07 -0.19
CA GLY A 5 18.47 -13.18 -1.04
C GLY A 5 16.94 -13.29 -1.03
N SER A 6 16.35 -13.39 -2.21
CA SER A 6 14.91 -13.55 -2.38
C SER A 6 14.61 -14.67 -3.38
N LEU A 7 13.84 -15.65 -2.94
CA LEU A 7 13.37 -16.74 -3.79
C LEU A 7 12.51 -16.19 -4.93
N GLY A 8 12.82 -16.63 -6.15
CA GLY A 8 12.12 -16.16 -7.35
C GLY A 8 12.61 -14.82 -7.91
N HIS A 9 13.60 -14.16 -7.23
CA HIS A 9 14.21 -12.93 -7.71
C HIS A 9 15.69 -13.11 -8.05
N ASN A 10 16.55 -13.26 -7.05
CA ASN A 10 17.99 -13.52 -7.23
C ASN A 10 18.42 -14.92 -6.75
N ILE A 11 17.49 -15.71 -6.26
CA ILE A 11 17.62 -17.13 -5.92
C ILE A 11 16.52 -17.87 -6.65
N ASN A 12 16.75 -19.13 -7.06
CA ASN A 12 15.73 -19.96 -7.71
C ASN A 12 14.46 -20.05 -6.87
N GLY A 13 13.30 -19.84 -7.49
CA GLY A 13 11.99 -19.79 -6.85
C GLY A 13 11.12 -21.00 -7.12
N GLY A 14 9.82 -20.89 -6.75
CA GLY A 14 8.83 -21.96 -6.83
C GLY A 14 8.19 -22.17 -8.21
N PHE A 15 8.61 -21.46 -9.27
CA PHE A 15 8.16 -21.74 -10.65
C PHE A 15 8.91 -22.95 -11.23
N ALA A 16 8.80 -24.09 -10.56
CA ALA A 16 9.47 -25.34 -10.88
C ALA A 16 8.73 -26.52 -10.22
N GLU A 17 9.02 -27.75 -10.66
CA GLU A 17 8.47 -28.95 -10.03
C GLU A 17 9.01 -29.14 -8.59
N TYR A 18 10.22 -28.66 -8.35
CA TYR A 18 10.89 -28.72 -7.03
C TYR A 18 11.59 -27.41 -6.73
N VAL A 19 11.60 -27.04 -5.46
CA VAL A 19 12.34 -25.90 -4.94
C VAL A 19 13.09 -26.30 -3.67
N LEU A 20 14.35 -25.89 -3.56
CA LEU A 20 15.15 -26.07 -2.35
C LEU A 20 14.96 -24.85 -1.44
N VAL A 21 14.41 -25.07 -0.26
CA VAL A 21 14.12 -24.01 0.72
C VAL A 21 14.66 -24.41 2.08
N ASP A 22 15.16 -23.44 2.83
CA ASP A 22 15.53 -23.67 4.23
C ASP A 22 14.26 -24.00 5.03
N LYS A 23 14.33 -25.07 5.83
CA LYS A 23 13.22 -25.56 6.66
C LYS A 23 12.67 -24.50 7.63
N GLU A 24 13.52 -23.55 8.06
CA GLU A 24 13.13 -22.46 8.96
C GLU A 24 12.27 -21.39 8.27
N LYS A 25 12.23 -21.43 6.94
CA LYS A 25 11.42 -20.50 6.11
C LYS A 25 10.14 -21.15 5.57
N VAL A 26 9.86 -22.37 6.00
CA VAL A 26 8.66 -23.11 5.58
C VAL A 26 7.67 -23.16 6.73
N PHE A 27 6.45 -22.75 6.46
CA PHE A 27 5.35 -22.74 7.41
C PHE A 27 4.25 -23.68 6.92
N ALA A 28 3.77 -24.55 7.81
CA ALA A 28 2.60 -25.36 7.51
C ALA A 28 1.35 -24.49 7.43
N ILE A 29 0.56 -24.67 6.38
CA ILE A 29 -0.76 -24.07 6.30
C ILE A 29 -1.79 -24.95 7.01
N PRO A 30 -2.83 -24.39 7.67
CA PRO A 30 -3.90 -25.18 8.27
C PRO A 30 -4.63 -26.04 7.23
N ASP A 31 -5.07 -27.24 7.62
CA ASP A 31 -5.84 -28.15 6.75
C ASP A 31 -7.14 -27.50 6.19
N SER A 32 -7.69 -26.52 6.92
CA SER A 32 -8.88 -25.76 6.52
C SER A 32 -8.61 -24.71 5.46
N MET A 33 -7.34 -24.40 5.14
CA MET A 33 -6.96 -23.36 4.18
C MET A 33 -6.66 -23.97 2.82
N SER A 34 -7.30 -23.48 1.78
CA SER A 34 -6.99 -23.88 0.41
C SER A 34 -5.66 -23.30 -0.08
N PHE A 35 -5.05 -23.94 -1.08
CA PHE A 35 -3.83 -23.40 -1.70
C PHE A 35 -4.05 -22.02 -2.35
N ASN A 36 -5.27 -21.74 -2.85
CA ASN A 36 -5.59 -20.43 -3.41
C ASN A 36 -5.58 -19.33 -2.33
N GLU A 37 -6.07 -19.61 -1.14
CA GLU A 37 -5.98 -18.70 0.01
C GLU A 37 -4.53 -18.57 0.50
N ALA A 38 -3.81 -19.68 0.59
CA ALA A 38 -2.42 -19.67 1.01
C ALA A 38 -1.51 -18.86 0.07
N ALA A 39 -1.80 -18.85 -1.22
CA ALA A 39 -0.99 -18.16 -2.24
C ALA A 39 -0.90 -16.64 -2.03
N ILE A 40 -1.82 -16.03 -1.28
CA ILE A 40 -1.79 -14.58 -1.02
C ILE A 40 -1.22 -14.22 0.35
N ILE A 41 -0.85 -15.20 1.19
CA ILE A 41 -0.39 -14.95 2.57
C ILE A 41 0.84 -14.04 2.61
N GLU A 42 1.79 -14.20 1.69
CA GLU A 42 2.98 -13.36 1.62
C GLU A 42 2.59 -11.89 1.41
N SER A 43 1.74 -11.61 0.43
CA SER A 43 1.25 -10.26 0.17
C SER A 43 0.42 -9.69 1.33
N VAL A 44 -0.35 -10.53 2.01
CA VAL A 44 -1.10 -10.13 3.22
C VAL A 44 -0.14 -9.77 4.34
N SER A 45 0.94 -10.53 4.55
CA SER A 45 1.93 -10.24 5.59
C SER A 45 2.63 -8.90 5.37
N CYS A 46 2.97 -8.58 4.12
CA CYS A 46 3.50 -7.26 3.75
C CYS A 46 2.50 -6.13 4.03
N CYS A 47 1.22 -6.38 3.74
CA CYS A 47 0.16 -5.40 4.00
C CYS A 47 -0.08 -5.20 5.51
N ILE A 48 -0.03 -6.26 6.32
CA ILE A 48 -0.12 -6.16 7.79
C ILE A 48 1.03 -5.31 8.33
N HIS A 49 2.26 -5.58 7.88
CA HIS A 49 3.41 -4.77 8.28
C HIS A 49 3.24 -3.29 7.90
N ALA A 50 2.68 -3.01 6.73
CA ALA A 50 2.39 -1.64 6.32
C ALA A 50 1.32 -0.98 7.23
N VAL A 51 0.31 -1.72 7.67
CA VAL A 51 -0.68 -1.23 8.64
C VAL A 51 -0.01 -0.94 9.99
N ASP A 52 0.90 -1.80 10.45
CA ASP A 52 1.68 -1.57 11.66
C ASP A 52 2.54 -0.29 11.54
N MET A 53 3.13 -0.06 10.37
CA MET A 53 3.94 1.14 10.12
C MET A 53 3.09 2.42 10.04
N ILE A 54 1.89 2.34 9.46
CA ILE A 54 1.02 3.50 9.33
C ILE A 54 0.35 3.86 10.66
N HIS A 55 0.19 2.88 11.53
CA HIS A 55 -0.36 3.07 12.87
C HIS A 55 -1.73 3.78 12.84
N PRO A 56 -2.75 3.22 12.16
CA PRO A 56 -4.02 3.91 11.98
C PRO A 56 -4.69 4.17 13.32
N ALA A 57 -5.13 5.41 13.52
CA ALA A 57 -5.88 5.80 14.70
C ALA A 57 -7.37 5.95 14.39
N CYS A 58 -8.19 5.81 15.43
CA CYS A 58 -9.62 6.09 15.32
C CYS A 58 -9.86 7.56 14.89
N GLY A 59 -10.74 7.76 13.93
CA GLY A 59 -11.08 9.08 13.43
C GLY A 59 -10.22 9.57 12.24
N GLU A 60 -9.27 8.78 11.77
CA GLU A 60 -8.40 9.17 10.67
C GLU A 60 -9.00 8.92 9.28
N ASN A 61 -8.67 9.80 8.35
CA ASN A 61 -8.98 9.70 6.94
C ASN A 61 -7.73 9.22 6.18
N ILE A 62 -7.83 8.06 5.54
CA ILE A 62 -6.71 7.40 4.89
C ILE A 62 -6.98 7.24 3.39
N LEU A 63 -6.02 7.66 2.56
CA LEU A 63 -6.05 7.46 1.12
C LEU A 63 -5.06 6.37 0.71
N ILE A 64 -5.53 5.43 -0.11
CA ILE A 64 -4.70 4.40 -0.73
C ILE A 64 -4.52 4.75 -2.21
N LEU A 65 -3.27 4.88 -2.63
CA LEU A 65 -2.90 5.06 -4.02
C LEU A 65 -2.65 3.69 -4.65
N GLY A 66 -3.52 3.32 -5.57
CA GLY A 66 -3.48 2.04 -6.28
C GLY A 66 -4.49 1.02 -5.78
N THR A 67 -5.08 0.31 -6.74
CA THR A 67 -6.06 -0.78 -6.52
C THR A 67 -5.53 -2.09 -7.10
N GLY A 68 -4.23 -2.34 -6.91
CA GLY A 68 -3.60 -3.64 -7.10
C GLY A 68 -3.98 -4.63 -5.99
N SER A 69 -3.39 -5.83 -5.97
CA SER A 69 -3.62 -6.81 -4.90
C SER A 69 -3.36 -6.20 -3.53
N ASN A 70 -2.19 -5.59 -3.33
CA ASN A 70 -1.83 -4.95 -2.06
C ASN A 70 -2.79 -3.81 -1.69
N GLY A 71 -3.20 -2.96 -2.65
CA GLY A 71 -4.16 -1.88 -2.39
C GLY A 71 -5.54 -2.39 -1.93
N ILE A 72 -6.02 -3.50 -2.52
CA ILE A 72 -7.29 -4.12 -2.12
C ILE A 72 -7.20 -4.76 -0.74
N ILE A 73 -6.08 -5.43 -0.43
CA ILE A 73 -5.84 -6.04 0.90
C ILE A 73 -5.75 -4.94 1.97
N LEU A 74 -4.93 -3.92 1.72
CA LEU A 74 -4.75 -2.79 2.63
C LEU A 74 -6.05 -2.04 2.94
N ALA A 75 -6.87 -1.83 1.92
CA ALA A 75 -8.14 -1.14 2.10
C ALA A 75 -9.05 -1.87 3.12
N GLN A 76 -9.08 -3.20 3.06
CA GLN A 76 -9.84 -4.02 4.01
C GLN A 76 -9.21 -4.00 5.41
N LEU A 77 -7.88 -4.14 5.51
CA LEU A 77 -7.16 -4.12 6.78
C LEU A 77 -7.30 -2.75 7.48
N LEU A 78 -7.11 -1.65 6.77
CA LEU A 78 -7.23 -0.30 7.32
C LEU A 78 -8.67 0.01 7.75
N LYS A 79 -9.67 -0.46 7.01
CA LYS A 79 -11.07 -0.35 7.43
C LYS A 79 -11.33 -1.12 8.71
N ALA A 80 -10.81 -2.32 8.83
CA ALA A 80 -10.93 -3.15 10.03
C ALA A 80 -10.18 -2.56 11.25
N SER A 81 -9.16 -1.72 11.02
CA SER A 81 -8.37 -1.07 12.07
C SER A 81 -9.07 0.12 12.74
N GLY A 82 -10.29 0.48 12.32
CA GLY A 82 -11.07 1.55 12.95
C GLY A 82 -10.81 2.96 12.40
N ALA A 83 -10.19 3.09 11.24
CA ALA A 83 -10.10 4.37 10.53
C ALA A 83 -11.50 4.95 10.27
N LEU A 84 -11.66 6.27 10.32
CA LEU A 84 -12.93 6.95 10.05
C LEU A 84 -13.36 6.75 8.60
N SER A 85 -12.43 6.96 7.68
CA SER A 85 -12.66 6.68 6.27
C SER A 85 -11.40 6.08 5.61
N VAL A 86 -11.63 5.12 4.74
CA VAL A 86 -10.62 4.58 3.84
C VAL A 86 -11.09 4.79 2.41
N THR A 87 -10.33 5.55 1.65
CA THR A 87 -10.61 5.82 0.24
C THR A 87 -9.50 5.23 -0.62
N ALA A 88 -9.86 4.45 -1.64
CA ALA A 88 -8.90 3.86 -2.56
C ALA A 88 -8.99 4.52 -3.94
N MET A 89 -7.86 4.97 -4.48
CA MET A 89 -7.76 5.58 -5.78
C MET A 89 -7.16 4.63 -6.81
N GLY A 90 -7.86 4.41 -7.92
CA GLY A 90 -7.41 3.49 -8.97
C GLY A 90 -8.05 3.73 -10.32
N SER A 91 -7.49 3.12 -11.37
CA SER A 91 -7.91 3.36 -12.77
C SER A 91 -8.83 2.28 -13.35
N LYS A 92 -9.02 1.13 -12.69
CA LYS A 92 -9.79 -0.01 -13.24
C LYS A 92 -11.17 -0.12 -12.57
N ASP A 93 -12.24 0.09 -13.34
CA ASP A 93 -13.63 0.11 -12.83
C ASP A 93 -14.03 -1.17 -12.09
N ALA A 94 -13.67 -2.34 -12.59
CA ALA A 94 -13.98 -3.61 -11.94
C ALA A 94 -13.38 -3.69 -10.51
N LYS A 95 -12.18 -3.14 -10.30
CA LYS A 95 -11.53 -3.13 -8.98
C LYS A 95 -12.14 -2.08 -8.04
N LEU A 96 -12.54 -0.93 -8.58
CA LEU A 96 -13.25 0.09 -7.82
C LEU A 96 -14.63 -0.43 -7.39
N LYS A 97 -15.35 -1.09 -8.29
CA LYS A 97 -16.62 -1.74 -7.96
C LYS A 97 -16.48 -2.77 -6.84
N LEU A 98 -15.49 -3.65 -6.93
CA LEU A 98 -15.18 -4.63 -5.89
C LEU A 98 -14.93 -3.97 -4.53
N LEU A 99 -14.16 -2.90 -4.48
CA LEU A 99 -13.89 -2.15 -3.25
C LEU A 99 -15.15 -1.50 -2.68
N ASN A 100 -16.01 -0.96 -3.54
CA ASN A 100 -17.30 -0.40 -3.11
C ASN A 100 -18.23 -1.48 -2.53
N GLU A 101 -18.20 -2.71 -3.05
CA GLU A 101 -18.93 -3.85 -2.48
C GLU A 101 -18.47 -4.21 -1.07
N TYR A 102 -17.19 -3.98 -0.77
CA TYR A 102 -16.62 -4.07 0.60
C TYR A 102 -16.87 -2.82 1.46
N GLY A 103 -17.62 -1.85 0.93
CA GLY A 103 -17.94 -0.60 1.62
C GLY A 103 -16.73 0.31 1.81
N ILE A 104 -15.80 0.28 0.85
CA ILE A 104 -14.63 1.16 0.78
C ILE A 104 -14.88 2.21 -0.27
N ASP A 105 -14.74 3.47 0.08
CA ASP A 105 -14.90 4.59 -0.85
C ASP A 105 -13.83 4.55 -1.94
N THR A 106 -14.21 4.95 -3.14
CA THR A 106 -13.28 4.92 -4.27
C THR A 106 -13.23 6.25 -5.02
N ILE A 107 -12.06 6.52 -5.62
CA ILE A 107 -11.86 7.61 -6.57
C ILE A 107 -11.30 7.01 -7.86
N LYS A 108 -11.97 7.32 -8.96
CA LYS A 108 -11.50 6.94 -10.29
C LYS A 108 -10.32 7.82 -10.68
N MET A 109 -9.17 7.19 -10.91
CA MET A 109 -7.96 7.88 -11.35
C MET A 109 -7.97 8.05 -12.88
N ASP A 110 -7.86 9.27 -13.35
CA ASP A 110 -7.43 9.58 -14.71
C ASP A 110 -5.91 9.72 -14.73
N ARG A 111 -5.24 8.99 -15.58
CA ARG A 111 -3.77 9.05 -15.67
C ARG A 111 -3.26 10.26 -16.42
N ASN A 112 -4.13 10.94 -17.16
CA ASN A 112 -3.77 12.09 -18.00
C ASN A 112 -4.05 13.42 -17.29
N ASP A 113 -4.98 13.44 -16.33
CA ASP A 113 -5.34 14.65 -15.60
C ASP A 113 -5.51 14.41 -14.10
N TYR A 114 -4.44 14.71 -13.39
CA TYR A 114 -4.43 14.58 -11.93
C TYR A 114 -5.24 15.69 -11.23
N SER A 115 -5.48 16.83 -11.87
CA SER A 115 -6.16 17.97 -11.25
C SER A 115 -7.58 17.64 -10.81
N VAL A 116 -8.26 16.77 -11.57
CA VAL A 116 -9.63 16.30 -11.25
C VAL A 116 -9.64 15.54 -9.92
N HIS A 117 -8.64 14.65 -9.69
CA HIS A 117 -8.59 13.87 -8.45
C HIS A 117 -8.21 14.74 -7.27
N GLU A 118 -7.28 15.66 -7.46
CA GLU A 118 -6.85 16.59 -6.42
C GLU A 118 -8.03 17.43 -5.93
N ALA A 119 -8.85 17.95 -6.86
CA ALA A 119 -10.03 18.71 -6.53
C ALA A 119 -11.07 17.88 -5.77
N GLU A 120 -11.30 16.63 -6.19
CA GLU A 120 -12.21 15.71 -5.51
C GLU A 120 -11.73 15.37 -4.10
N ILE A 121 -10.44 15.06 -3.94
CA ILE A 121 -9.86 14.74 -2.64
C ILE A 121 -9.95 15.95 -1.70
N LYS A 122 -9.59 17.14 -2.15
CA LYS A 122 -9.72 18.38 -1.36
C LYS A 122 -11.15 18.69 -0.97
N LYS A 123 -12.11 18.39 -1.84
CA LYS A 123 -13.54 18.56 -1.53
C LYS A 123 -14.01 17.57 -0.45
N ARG A 124 -13.57 16.30 -0.53
CA ARG A 124 -13.93 15.27 0.48
C ARG A 124 -13.20 15.50 1.81
N PHE A 125 -11.95 15.93 1.76
CA PHE A 125 -11.07 16.10 2.90
C PHE A 125 -10.52 17.53 2.98
N PRO A 126 -11.35 18.52 3.35
CA PRO A 126 -10.97 19.94 3.32
C PRO A 126 -9.84 20.27 4.31
N HIS A 127 -9.64 19.45 5.35
CA HIS A 127 -8.56 19.60 6.33
C HIS A 127 -7.33 18.75 6.02
N GLY A 128 -7.31 18.09 4.86
CA GLY A 128 -6.26 17.16 4.45
C GLY A 128 -6.43 15.74 5.00
N LEU A 129 -5.56 14.86 4.56
CA LEU A 129 -5.54 13.44 4.92
C LEU A 129 -4.62 13.19 6.10
N ASP A 130 -5.00 12.26 6.97
CA ASP A 130 -4.17 11.82 8.09
C ASP A 130 -3.04 10.91 7.63
N ALA A 131 -3.34 10.05 6.66
CA ALA A 131 -2.36 9.14 6.12
C ALA A 131 -2.60 8.85 4.63
N ILE A 132 -1.51 8.55 3.92
CA ILE A 132 -1.53 8.06 2.54
C ILE A 132 -0.69 6.79 2.47
N VAL A 133 -1.23 5.75 1.83
CA VAL A 133 -0.50 4.51 1.53
C VAL A 133 -0.32 4.41 0.02
N ASP A 134 0.92 4.42 -0.44
CA ASP A 134 1.20 4.25 -1.86
C ASP A 134 1.58 2.81 -2.20
N THR A 135 0.86 2.24 -3.14
CA THR A 135 1.11 0.91 -3.72
C THR A 135 1.37 0.98 -5.24
N THR A 136 1.57 2.18 -5.78
CA THR A 136 1.68 2.38 -7.24
C THR A 136 3.10 2.41 -7.74
N ALA A 137 4.07 2.68 -6.86
CA ALA A 137 5.45 2.96 -7.22
C ALA A 137 5.62 4.09 -8.27
N SER A 138 4.70 5.07 -8.30
CA SER A 138 4.75 6.22 -9.19
C SER A 138 5.27 7.46 -8.47
N PRO A 139 6.53 7.87 -8.69
CA PRO A 139 7.11 9.03 -8.01
C PRO A 139 6.34 10.33 -8.26
N GLU A 140 5.79 10.47 -9.47
CA GLU A 140 4.99 11.65 -9.84
C GLU A 140 3.69 11.71 -9.05
N LEU A 141 2.97 10.58 -8.95
CA LEU A 141 1.73 10.50 -8.19
C LEU A 141 1.98 10.74 -6.71
N VAL A 142 3.01 10.12 -6.16
CA VAL A 142 3.45 10.31 -4.76
C VAL A 142 3.72 11.78 -4.48
N SER A 143 4.52 12.45 -5.30
CA SER A 143 4.85 13.87 -5.14
C SER A 143 3.62 14.78 -5.16
N LYS A 144 2.64 14.48 -6.03
CA LYS A 144 1.39 15.23 -6.12
C LYS A 144 0.49 14.99 -4.90
N CYS A 145 0.36 13.74 -4.48
CA CYS A 145 -0.48 13.37 -3.33
C CYS A 145 0.06 13.84 -1.99
N PHE A 146 1.36 14.05 -1.90
CA PHE A 146 2.00 14.54 -0.69
C PHE A 146 1.40 15.84 -0.15
N LYS A 147 1.02 16.74 -1.05
CA LYS A 147 0.38 18.02 -0.73
C LYS A 147 -1.04 17.89 -0.18
N LEU A 148 -1.59 16.68 -0.18
CA LEU A 148 -2.93 16.40 0.35
C LEU A 148 -2.90 15.96 1.80
N LEU A 149 -1.72 15.73 2.37
CA LEU A 149 -1.57 15.46 3.80
C LEU A 149 -1.81 16.72 4.63
N LYS A 150 -2.47 16.55 5.77
CA LYS A 150 -2.52 17.58 6.80
C LYS A 150 -1.17 17.73 7.50
N LYS A 151 -0.98 18.80 8.27
CA LYS A 151 0.18 18.93 9.16
C LYS A 151 0.25 17.74 10.12
N GLY A 152 1.41 17.10 10.24
CA GLY A 152 1.57 15.86 11.00
C GLY A 152 0.99 14.60 10.35
N GLY A 153 0.47 14.71 9.12
CA GLY A 153 0.07 13.55 8.33
C GLY A 153 1.28 12.71 7.91
N ARG A 154 1.05 11.44 7.62
CA ARG A 154 2.10 10.47 7.31
C ARG A 154 1.85 9.73 6.00
N MET A 155 2.92 9.30 5.36
CA MET A 155 2.86 8.53 4.13
C MET A 155 3.70 7.26 4.25
N VAL A 156 3.12 6.13 3.88
CA VAL A 156 3.82 4.85 3.77
C VAL A 156 3.87 4.45 2.30
N HIS A 157 5.06 4.12 1.83
CA HIS A 157 5.27 3.60 0.49
C HIS A 157 5.58 2.10 0.54
N ILE A 158 4.81 1.31 -0.20
CA ILE A 158 5.01 -0.13 -0.35
C ILE A 158 5.46 -0.37 -1.79
N PRO A 159 6.76 -0.46 -2.04
CA PRO A 159 7.26 -0.67 -3.39
C PRO A 159 6.85 -2.05 -3.90
N SER A 160 6.23 -2.08 -5.06
CA SER A 160 6.01 -3.33 -5.82
C SER A 160 7.18 -3.68 -6.76
N ALA A 161 8.20 -2.80 -6.81
CA ALA A 161 9.45 -2.97 -7.55
C ALA A 161 10.51 -2.02 -6.97
N PRO A 162 11.81 -2.24 -7.18
CA PRO A 162 12.84 -1.31 -6.75
C PRO A 162 12.65 0.03 -7.45
N VAL A 163 12.08 0.98 -6.75
CA VAL A 163 11.94 2.36 -7.24
C VAL A 163 13.24 3.09 -6.94
N PHE A 164 14.08 3.23 -7.94
CA PHE A 164 15.21 4.14 -7.90
C PHE A 164 14.70 5.60 -7.93
N HIS A 165 14.35 6.13 -6.77
CA HIS A 165 14.17 7.57 -6.63
C HIS A 165 15.44 8.17 -6.03
N PRO A 166 16.04 9.24 -6.61
CA PRO A 166 17.29 9.82 -6.10
C PRO A 166 17.23 10.27 -4.64
N VAL A 167 16.05 10.55 -4.11
CA VAL A 167 15.81 10.91 -2.71
C VAL A 167 15.60 9.68 -1.81
N LEU A 168 15.29 8.52 -2.39
CA LEU A 168 14.94 7.30 -1.63
C LEU A 168 16.01 6.20 -1.78
N SER A 169 17.12 6.46 -2.47
CA SER A 169 18.14 5.46 -2.82
C SER A 169 18.97 4.92 -1.63
N GLN A 170 18.75 5.39 -0.41
CA GLN A 170 19.49 4.93 0.78
C GLN A 170 18.62 4.31 1.88
N ALA A 171 17.32 4.17 1.69
CA ALA A 171 16.45 3.59 2.70
C ALA A 171 15.80 2.31 2.18
N SER A 172 16.24 1.21 2.75
CA SER A 172 15.66 -0.13 2.56
C SER A 172 14.15 -0.14 2.79
N LEU A 173 13.45 -0.72 1.87
CA LEU A 173 12.13 -1.35 1.86
C LEU A 173 10.90 -0.63 2.42
N PHE A 174 11.01 0.22 3.43
CA PHE A 174 9.89 0.99 3.98
C PHE A 174 10.38 2.35 4.45
N LEU A 175 9.99 3.42 3.79
CA LEU A 175 10.26 4.77 4.23
C LEU A 175 9.01 5.35 4.87
N LEU A 176 9.02 5.47 6.19
CA LEU A 176 8.06 6.26 6.94
C LEU A 176 8.53 7.73 6.88
N LEU A 177 7.93 8.54 6.02
CA LEU A 177 8.18 9.97 6.01
C LEU A 177 7.28 10.65 7.05
N GLN A 178 7.77 10.81 8.26
CA GLN A 178 7.18 11.76 9.21
C GLN A 178 7.61 13.18 8.82
N ILE A 179 6.64 13.98 8.34
CA ILE A 179 6.90 15.37 7.97
C ILE A 179 6.22 16.28 9.00
N SER A 180 6.59 16.17 10.25
CA SER A 180 6.16 17.15 11.23
C SER A 180 7.17 18.30 11.47
N GLU A 181 8.42 18.19 10.99
CA GLU A 181 9.49 19.10 11.41
C GLU A 181 10.10 20.00 10.31
N PHE A 182 9.64 19.93 9.06
CA PHE A 182 10.28 20.67 7.97
C PHE A 182 9.49 21.86 7.40
N LEU A 183 8.37 22.25 8.02
CA LEU A 183 7.62 23.46 7.64
C LEU A 183 7.20 24.27 8.89
N SER A 184 8.17 24.55 9.74
CA SER A 184 8.08 25.65 10.73
C SER A 184 8.69 26.91 10.16
#